data_3a0ca0ed82df5d6d3fffbcbf5755fe40
#
_entry.id   3a0ca0ed82df5d6d3fffbcbf5755fe40
#
_cell.length_a   1.000
_cell.length_b   1.000
_cell.length_c   1.000
_cell.angle_alpha   90.00
_cell.angle_beta   90.00
_cell.angle_gamma   90.00
#
_symmetry.space_group_name_H-M   'P 1'
#
loop_
_entity.id
_entity.type
_entity.pdbx_description
1 polymer ?
#
loop_
_entity_poly.entity_id
_entity_poly.type
_entity_poly.pdbx_seq_one_letter_code
_entity_poly.pdbx_strand_id
1 'polypeptide(L)'
;ISTTENLLVPKRLSLFHGETDPMSAFGRVSGMVFPVMMFPACILYALAELLIPELARCNAAGKKERIGYLVQRGLWSAMVYGIFFGGLVFLFAQPLCVRLYCNAQAGDSLQFYAVMIPFLYCDAITDAMTKGLGQQKICVRYNILTSFLDVVFLFLLLPVYGMKGYYVSFLAT
;
A
#
# COMPACT_ATOMS: atom_id res chain seq x y z
N ILE A 1 -12.45 -1.75 4.78
CA ILE A 1 -11.90 -0.56 4.08
C ILE A 1 -12.26 -0.62 2.60
N SER A 2 -11.84 -1.62 1.86
CA SER A 2 -12.09 -1.73 0.42
C SER A 2 -13.57 -1.60 -0.01
N THR A 3 -14.52 -2.11 0.79
CA THR A 3 -15.95 -1.98 0.47
C THR A 3 -16.44 -0.54 0.64
N THR A 4 -15.97 0.15 1.67
CA THR A 4 -16.31 1.55 1.94
C THR A 4 -15.69 2.47 0.88
N GLU A 5 -14.45 2.22 0.49
CA GLU A 5 -13.78 2.94 -0.59
C GLU A 5 -14.47 2.75 -1.93
N ASN A 6 -14.83 1.52 -2.28
CA ASN A 6 -15.52 1.19 -3.53
C ASN A 6 -16.89 1.89 -3.68
N LEU A 7 -17.52 2.22 -2.56
CA LEU A 7 -18.81 2.96 -2.56
C LEU A 7 -18.63 4.48 -2.44
N LEU A 8 -17.68 4.92 -1.59
CA LEU A 8 -17.50 6.34 -1.26
C LEU A 8 -16.73 7.08 -2.35
N VAL A 9 -15.68 6.47 -2.91
CA VAL A 9 -14.82 7.12 -3.90
C VAL A 9 -15.59 7.48 -5.15
N PRO A 10 -16.31 6.59 -5.84
CA PRO A 10 -17.07 6.95 -7.03
C PRO A 10 -18.15 8.00 -6.76
N LYS A 11 -18.85 7.87 -5.62
CA LYS A 11 -19.93 8.79 -5.24
C LYS A 11 -19.42 10.19 -4.90
N ARG A 12 -18.24 10.31 -4.28
CA ARG A 12 -17.64 11.60 -3.94
C ARG A 12 -16.89 12.22 -5.11
N LEU A 13 -16.26 11.39 -5.93
CA LEU A 13 -15.57 11.84 -7.12
C LEU A 13 -16.55 12.40 -8.17
N SER A 14 -17.80 11.91 -8.22
CA SER A 14 -18.85 12.46 -9.09
C SER A 14 -19.27 13.89 -8.71
N LEU A 15 -18.94 14.37 -7.51
CA LEU A 15 -19.17 15.76 -7.08
C LEU A 15 -18.07 16.71 -7.58
N PHE A 16 -16.94 16.17 -8.06
CA PHE A 16 -15.86 16.96 -8.61
C PHE A 16 -16.09 17.24 -10.09
N HIS A 17 -16.26 18.52 -10.44
CA HIS A 17 -16.60 18.97 -11.80
C HIS A 17 -15.43 18.93 -12.81
N GLY A 18 -14.27 18.45 -12.41
CA GLY A 18 -13.05 18.44 -13.23
C GLY A 18 -12.75 17.13 -13.97
N GLU A 19 -13.46 16.05 -13.68
CA GLU A 19 -13.28 14.76 -14.34
C GLU A 19 -14.53 14.33 -15.10
N THR A 20 -14.34 13.97 -16.37
CA THR A 20 -15.44 13.57 -17.25
C THR A 20 -16.02 12.21 -16.87
N ASP A 21 -15.20 11.29 -16.32
CA ASP A 21 -15.62 9.94 -15.91
C ASP A 21 -14.95 9.49 -14.62
N PRO A 22 -15.53 9.87 -13.45
CA PRO A 22 -14.98 9.54 -12.13
C PRO A 22 -14.86 8.03 -11.87
N MET A 23 -15.81 7.26 -12.38
CA MET A 23 -15.84 5.81 -12.22
C MET A 23 -14.71 5.13 -13.00
N SER A 24 -14.42 5.63 -14.21
CA SER A 24 -13.32 5.11 -15.03
C SER A 24 -11.96 5.44 -14.42
N ALA A 25 -11.80 6.61 -13.81
CA ALA A 25 -10.57 7.01 -13.13
C ALA A 25 -10.28 6.12 -11.91
N PHE A 26 -11.26 5.89 -11.07
CA PHE A 26 -11.14 4.97 -9.94
C PHE A 26 -10.92 3.52 -10.40
N GLY A 27 -11.64 3.07 -11.42
CA GLY A 27 -11.49 1.74 -12.01
C GLY A 27 -10.09 1.49 -12.60
N ARG A 28 -9.45 2.51 -13.18
CA ARG A 28 -8.06 2.44 -13.66
C ARG A 28 -7.08 2.16 -12.50
N VAL A 29 -7.20 2.90 -11.41
CA VAL A 29 -6.31 2.71 -10.25
C VAL A 29 -6.57 1.37 -9.58
N SER A 30 -7.80 1.07 -9.25
CA SER A 30 -8.17 -0.16 -8.54
C SER A 30 -7.99 -1.43 -9.38
N GLY A 31 -8.33 -1.37 -10.68
CA GLY A 31 -8.31 -2.54 -11.56
C GLY A 31 -7.01 -2.75 -12.34
N MET A 32 -6.21 -1.69 -12.54
CA MET A 32 -4.99 -1.78 -13.36
C MET A 32 -3.72 -1.54 -12.54
N VAL A 33 -3.70 -0.51 -11.71
CA VAL A 33 -2.50 -0.10 -10.96
C VAL A 33 -2.22 -1.04 -9.78
N PHE A 34 -3.21 -1.26 -8.92
CA PHE A 34 -3.03 -2.11 -7.74
C PHE A 34 -2.61 -3.54 -8.04
N PRO A 35 -3.18 -4.27 -9.01
CA PRO A 35 -2.71 -5.62 -9.33
C PRO A 35 -1.23 -5.67 -9.73
N VAL A 36 -0.76 -4.68 -10.49
CA VAL A 36 0.65 -4.60 -10.88
C VAL A 36 1.56 -4.37 -9.67
N MET A 37 1.16 -3.51 -8.74
CA MET A 37 1.92 -3.24 -7.51
C MET A 37 1.91 -4.43 -6.55
N MET A 38 0.78 -5.14 -6.45
CA MET A 38 0.63 -6.26 -5.52
C MET A 38 1.31 -7.54 -6.00
N PHE A 39 1.58 -7.69 -7.29
CA PHE A 39 2.25 -8.87 -7.82
C PHE A 39 3.64 -9.12 -7.20
N PRO A 40 4.57 -8.14 -7.16
CA PRO A 40 5.85 -8.33 -6.47
C PRO A 40 5.70 -8.43 -4.96
N ALA A 41 4.65 -7.80 -4.38
CA ALA A 41 4.38 -7.82 -2.95
C ALA A 41 4.10 -9.22 -2.40
N CYS A 42 3.57 -10.15 -3.22
CA CYS A 42 3.26 -11.52 -2.78
C CYS A 42 4.46 -12.23 -2.16
N ILE A 43 5.66 -12.05 -2.74
CA ILE A 43 6.89 -12.66 -2.20
C ILE A 43 7.20 -12.07 -0.83
N LEU A 44 7.05 -10.75 -0.69
CA LEU A 44 7.33 -10.07 0.56
C LEU A 44 6.32 -10.43 1.66
N TYR A 45 5.04 -10.56 1.32
CA TYR A 45 4.02 -11.02 2.26
C TYR A 45 4.31 -12.43 2.75
N ALA A 46 4.73 -13.34 1.87
CA ALA A 46 5.15 -14.68 2.27
C ALA A 46 6.34 -14.66 3.25
N LEU A 47 7.33 -13.80 3.00
CA LEU A 47 8.45 -13.59 3.93
C LEU A 47 7.98 -12.99 5.26
N ALA A 48 7.06 -12.04 5.23
CA ALA A 48 6.46 -11.44 6.42
C ALA A 48 5.76 -12.48 7.29
N GLU A 49 4.98 -13.37 6.70
CA GLU A 49 4.31 -14.46 7.44
C GLU A 49 5.28 -15.45 8.06
N LEU A 50 6.42 -15.73 7.43
CA LEU A 50 7.47 -16.57 8.01
C LEU A 50 8.18 -15.90 9.20
N LEU A 51 8.26 -14.56 9.20
CA LEU A 51 8.85 -13.81 10.32
C LEU A 51 8.00 -13.85 11.60
N ILE A 52 6.68 -13.94 11.49
CA ILE A 52 5.76 -13.96 12.64
C ILE A 52 6.10 -15.08 13.63
N PRO A 53 6.14 -16.37 13.24
CA PRO A 53 6.43 -17.45 14.17
C PRO A 53 7.87 -17.40 14.70
N GLU A 54 8.85 -16.99 13.90
CA GLU A 54 10.24 -16.90 14.34
C GLU A 54 10.40 -15.80 15.42
N LEU A 55 9.77 -14.64 15.22
CA LEU A 55 9.77 -13.58 16.23
C LEU A 55 9.03 -13.98 17.50
N ALA A 56 7.90 -14.68 17.38
CA ALA A 56 7.15 -15.19 18.52
C ALA A 56 8.00 -16.18 19.36
N ARG A 57 8.75 -17.06 18.69
CA ARG A 57 9.67 -18.01 19.35
C ARG A 57 10.82 -17.28 20.06
N CYS A 58 11.42 -16.29 19.41
CA CYS A 58 12.50 -15.49 20.00
C CYS A 58 12.00 -14.67 21.20
N ASN A 59 10.79 -14.14 21.12
CA ASN A 59 10.15 -13.38 22.19
C ASN A 59 9.85 -14.29 23.41
N ALA A 60 9.28 -15.47 23.17
CA ALA A 60 9.05 -16.47 24.24
C ALA A 60 10.34 -16.93 24.89
N ALA A 61 11.44 -17.04 24.13
CA ALA A 61 12.77 -17.42 24.64
C ALA A 61 13.56 -16.26 25.28
N GLY A 62 13.01 -15.03 25.30
CA GLY A 62 13.66 -13.85 25.88
C GLY A 62 14.91 -13.36 25.13
N LYS A 63 15.13 -13.78 23.88
CA LYS A 63 16.32 -13.48 23.08
C LYS A 63 16.23 -12.11 22.39
N LYS A 64 16.34 -11.02 23.14
CA LYS A 64 16.17 -9.64 22.64
C LYS A 64 17.15 -9.27 21.52
N GLU A 65 18.41 -9.70 21.60
CA GLU A 65 19.41 -9.41 20.56
C GLU A 65 19.02 -10.03 19.20
N ARG A 66 18.52 -11.27 19.23
CA ARG A 66 18.07 -11.95 18.00
C ARG A 66 16.82 -11.28 17.40
N ILE A 67 15.91 -10.80 18.25
CA ILE A 67 14.75 -10.01 17.81
C ILE A 67 15.23 -8.74 17.08
N GLY A 68 16.14 -7.97 17.68
CA GLY A 68 16.70 -6.76 17.07
C GLY A 68 17.34 -7.05 15.71
N TYR A 69 18.14 -8.11 15.62
CA TYR A 69 18.75 -8.54 14.35
C TYR A 69 17.71 -8.89 13.28
N LEU A 70 16.67 -9.67 13.63
CA LEU A 70 15.61 -10.07 12.69
C LEU A 70 14.82 -8.86 12.21
N VAL A 71 14.49 -7.92 13.11
CA VAL A 71 13.78 -6.69 12.78
C VAL A 71 14.59 -5.83 11.81
N GLN A 72 15.86 -5.57 12.14
CA GLN A 72 16.72 -4.76 11.29
C GLN A 72 16.93 -5.39 9.92
N ARG A 73 17.19 -6.69 9.87
CA ARG A 73 17.41 -7.42 8.62
C ARG A 73 16.13 -7.50 7.78
N GLY A 74 14.97 -7.71 8.42
CA GLY A 74 13.67 -7.72 7.73
C GLY A 74 13.34 -6.38 7.10
N LEU A 75 13.50 -5.28 7.83
CA LEU A 75 13.29 -3.93 7.31
C LEU A 75 14.27 -3.59 6.17
N TRP A 76 15.53 -3.95 6.33
CA TRP A 76 16.54 -3.72 5.29
C TRP A 76 16.23 -4.49 4.01
N SER A 77 15.83 -5.77 4.15
CA SER A 77 15.42 -6.57 2.99
C SER A 77 14.17 -6.01 2.30
N ALA A 78 13.18 -5.55 3.06
CA ALA A 78 11.99 -4.90 2.52
C ALA A 78 12.31 -3.62 1.77
N MET A 79 13.20 -2.80 2.33
CA MET A 79 13.64 -1.55 1.70
C MET A 79 14.38 -1.81 0.38
N VAL A 80 15.38 -2.70 0.38
CA VAL A 80 16.14 -3.05 -0.82
C VAL A 80 15.23 -3.65 -1.89
N TYR A 81 14.38 -4.59 -1.51
CA TYR A 81 13.41 -5.22 -2.39
C TYR A 81 12.41 -4.19 -2.95
N GLY A 82 11.89 -3.31 -2.08
CA GLY A 82 10.97 -2.24 -2.46
C GLY A 82 11.58 -1.23 -3.43
N ILE A 83 12.82 -0.80 -3.19
CA ILE A 83 13.53 0.11 -4.09
C ILE A 83 13.78 -0.56 -5.44
N PHE A 84 14.19 -1.83 -5.44
CA PHE A 84 14.45 -2.57 -6.68
C PHE A 84 13.17 -2.71 -7.52
N PHE A 85 12.09 -3.23 -6.93
CA PHE A 85 10.83 -3.42 -7.65
C PHE A 85 10.10 -2.11 -7.91
N GLY A 86 10.14 -1.14 -6.99
CA GLY A 86 9.62 0.20 -7.19
C GLY A 86 10.29 0.91 -8.36
N GLY A 87 11.62 0.83 -8.45
CA GLY A 87 12.40 1.35 -9.58
C GLY A 87 12.06 0.63 -10.89
N LEU A 88 11.91 -0.68 -10.86
CA LEU A 88 11.54 -1.47 -12.03
C LEU A 88 10.13 -1.11 -12.51
N VAL A 89 9.16 -1.05 -11.59
CA VAL A 89 7.78 -0.63 -11.91
C VAL A 89 7.77 0.81 -12.43
N PHE A 90 8.53 1.72 -11.83
CA PHE A 90 8.63 3.11 -12.26
C PHE A 90 9.14 3.24 -13.71
N LEU A 91 10.22 2.51 -14.05
CA LEU A 91 10.82 2.54 -15.40
C LEU A 91 9.90 1.91 -16.46
N PHE A 92 9.21 0.82 -16.10
CA PHE A 92 8.37 0.07 -17.03
C PHE A 92 6.87 0.41 -16.94
N ALA A 93 6.47 1.38 -16.12
CA ALA A 93 5.06 1.73 -15.90
C ALA A 93 4.31 2.04 -17.20
N GLN A 94 4.87 2.90 -18.04
CA GLN A 94 4.26 3.29 -19.32
C GLN A 94 4.13 2.11 -20.30
N PRO A 95 5.23 1.40 -20.69
CA PRO A 95 5.12 0.29 -21.61
C PRO A 95 4.28 -0.87 -21.06
N LEU A 96 4.29 -1.07 -19.74
CA LEU A 96 3.52 -2.12 -19.10
C LEU A 96 2.01 -1.83 -19.20
N CYS A 97 1.59 -0.62 -18.83
CA CYS A 97 0.18 -0.23 -18.87
C CYS A 97 -0.36 -0.16 -20.30
N VAL A 98 0.45 0.33 -21.24
CA VAL A 98 0.04 0.37 -22.66
C VAL A 98 -0.11 -1.04 -23.24
N ARG A 99 0.82 -1.96 -22.93
CA ARG A 99 0.77 -3.33 -23.48
C ARG A 99 -0.27 -4.22 -22.82
N LEU A 100 -0.46 -4.10 -21.49
CA LEU A 100 -1.41 -4.94 -20.76
C LEU A 100 -2.84 -4.42 -20.81
N TYR A 101 -3.01 -3.10 -20.74
CA TYR A 101 -4.32 -2.47 -20.56
C TYR A 101 -4.71 -1.50 -21.67
N CYS A 102 -3.83 -1.26 -22.65
CA CYS A 102 -4.02 -0.28 -23.73
C CYS A 102 -4.38 1.12 -23.21
N ASN A 103 -3.87 1.51 -22.04
CA ASN A 103 -4.21 2.76 -21.35
C ASN A 103 -2.96 3.47 -20.83
N ALA A 104 -2.58 4.58 -21.50
CA ALA A 104 -1.42 5.38 -21.12
C ALA A 104 -1.63 6.15 -19.80
N GLN A 105 -2.86 6.59 -19.50
CA GLN A 105 -3.17 7.32 -18.26
C GLN A 105 -2.99 6.45 -17.01
N ALA A 106 -3.18 5.12 -17.13
CA ALA A 106 -2.87 4.19 -16.05
C ALA A 106 -1.36 4.14 -15.75
N GLY A 107 -0.52 4.35 -16.77
CA GLY A 107 0.93 4.42 -16.63
C GLY A 107 1.39 5.58 -15.75
N ASP A 108 0.82 6.77 -15.92
CA ASP A 108 1.15 7.94 -15.10
C ASP A 108 0.78 7.71 -13.62
N SER A 109 -0.42 7.14 -13.39
CA SER A 109 -0.85 6.75 -12.05
C SER A 109 0.08 5.70 -11.45
N LEU A 110 0.47 4.70 -12.22
CA LEU A 110 1.39 3.65 -11.77
C LEU A 110 2.78 4.20 -11.41
N GLN A 111 3.30 5.17 -12.17
CA GLN A 111 4.57 5.83 -11.84
C GLN A 111 4.50 6.57 -10.51
N PHE A 112 3.39 7.27 -10.23
CA PHE A 112 3.21 7.93 -8.95
C PHE A 112 3.22 6.93 -7.78
N TYR A 113 2.47 5.84 -7.90
CA TYR A 113 2.41 4.82 -6.87
C TYR A 113 3.70 4.00 -6.74
N ALA A 114 4.49 3.87 -7.82
CA ALA A 114 5.76 3.14 -7.79
C ALA A 114 6.75 3.71 -6.76
N VAL A 115 6.73 5.03 -6.54
CA VAL A 115 7.53 5.70 -5.50
C VAL A 115 7.11 5.28 -4.09
N MET A 116 5.85 4.88 -3.91
CA MET A 116 5.29 4.46 -2.62
C MET A 116 5.59 2.98 -2.30
N ILE A 117 5.96 2.17 -3.29
CA ILE A 117 6.20 0.72 -3.11
C ILE A 117 7.17 0.40 -1.97
N PRO A 118 8.34 1.05 -1.82
CA PRO A 118 9.26 0.76 -0.71
C PRO A 118 8.63 0.97 0.66
N PHE A 119 7.82 2.02 0.81
CA PHE A 119 7.14 2.33 2.07
C PHE A 119 6.06 1.30 2.39
N LEU A 120 5.22 0.93 1.41
CA LEU A 120 4.21 -0.12 1.55
C LEU A 120 4.83 -1.46 1.96
N TYR A 121 5.98 -1.80 1.42
CA TYR A 121 6.68 -3.04 1.75
C TYR A 121 7.30 -3.01 3.14
N CYS A 122 7.82 -1.86 3.58
CA CYS A 122 8.28 -1.68 4.95
C CYS A 122 7.12 -1.77 5.95
N ASP A 123 5.97 -1.19 5.62
CA ASP A 123 4.77 -1.26 6.44
C ASP A 123 4.31 -2.71 6.64
N ALA A 124 4.21 -3.49 5.56
CA ALA A 124 3.82 -4.91 5.62
C ALA A 124 4.74 -5.74 6.52
N ILE A 125 6.06 -5.52 6.46
CA ILE A 125 7.02 -6.21 7.33
C ILE A 125 6.89 -5.73 8.78
N THR A 126 6.69 -4.43 9.01
CA THR A 126 6.50 -3.87 10.37
C THR A 126 5.24 -4.41 11.03
N ASP A 127 4.15 -4.53 10.27
CA ASP A 127 2.89 -5.12 10.73
C ASP A 127 3.08 -6.59 11.15
N ALA A 128 3.77 -7.38 10.32
CA ALA A 128 4.10 -8.77 10.63
C ALA A 128 4.98 -8.89 11.89
N MET A 129 6.00 -8.02 12.04
CA MET A 129 6.87 -8.01 13.21
C MET A 129 6.10 -7.67 14.49
N THR A 130 5.22 -6.69 14.43
CA THR A 130 4.37 -6.28 15.57
C THR A 130 3.46 -7.42 16.00
N LYS A 131 2.88 -8.15 15.04
CA LYS A 131 2.10 -9.36 15.30
C LYS A 131 2.94 -10.48 15.91
N GLY A 132 4.14 -10.72 15.39
CA GLY A 132 5.08 -11.74 15.90
C GLY A 132 5.56 -11.46 17.32
N LEU A 133 5.70 -10.20 17.70
CA LEU A 133 6.04 -9.80 19.08
C LEU A 133 4.85 -9.88 20.06
N GLY A 134 3.69 -10.30 19.61
CA GLY A 134 2.50 -10.43 20.44
C GLY A 134 1.77 -9.11 20.71
N GLN A 135 2.17 -8.02 20.04
CA GLN A 135 1.57 -6.69 20.18
C GLN A 135 0.39 -6.47 19.22
N GLN A 136 -0.34 -7.52 18.92
CA GLN A 136 -1.46 -7.49 17.98
C GLN A 136 -2.53 -6.44 18.33
N LYS A 137 -2.73 -6.15 19.62
CA LYS A 137 -3.70 -5.11 20.07
C LYS A 137 -3.30 -3.71 19.58
N ILE A 138 -2.00 -3.43 19.56
CA ILE A 138 -1.47 -2.13 19.08
C ILE A 138 -1.69 -2.03 17.57
N CYS A 139 -1.33 -3.09 16.83
CA CYS A 139 -1.55 -3.17 15.39
C CYS A 139 -3.02 -2.95 15.01
N VAL A 140 -3.96 -3.61 15.68
CA VAL A 140 -5.39 -3.44 15.43
C VAL A 140 -5.86 -2.00 15.73
N ARG A 141 -5.36 -1.38 16.81
CA ARG A 141 -5.71 0.02 17.12
C ARG A 141 -5.20 0.98 16.06
N TYR A 142 -3.97 0.78 15.57
CA TYR A 142 -3.42 1.58 14.47
C TYR A 142 -4.24 1.41 13.19
N ASN A 143 -4.53 0.17 12.80
CA ASN A 143 -5.32 -0.12 11.61
C ASN A 143 -6.75 0.47 11.66
N ILE A 144 -7.37 0.51 12.84
CA ILE A 144 -8.68 1.17 13.01
C ILE A 144 -8.52 2.69 12.88
N LEU A 145 -7.49 3.26 13.48
CA LEU A 145 -7.25 4.71 13.45
C LEU A 145 -6.91 5.20 12.03
N THR A 146 -5.99 4.50 11.34
CA THR A 146 -5.64 4.82 9.94
C THR A 146 -6.82 4.66 9.00
N SER A 147 -7.63 3.60 9.19
CA SER A 147 -8.85 3.39 8.41
C SER A 147 -9.88 4.50 8.62
N PHE A 148 -10.02 4.97 9.85
CA PHE A 148 -10.92 6.10 10.15
C PHE A 148 -10.41 7.40 9.52
N LEU A 149 -9.10 7.66 9.64
CA LEU A 149 -8.44 8.81 9.02
C LEU A 149 -8.58 8.79 7.49
N ASP A 150 -8.37 7.62 6.87
CA ASP A 150 -8.51 7.45 5.42
C ASP A 150 -9.93 7.80 4.95
N VAL A 151 -10.96 7.28 5.62
CA VAL A 151 -12.36 7.62 5.29
C VAL A 151 -12.61 9.12 5.45
N VAL A 152 -12.08 9.77 6.48
CA VAL A 152 -12.23 11.22 6.70
C VAL A 152 -11.50 12.00 5.61
N PHE A 153 -10.28 11.62 5.25
CA PHE A 153 -9.52 12.28 4.17
C PHE A 153 -10.19 12.09 2.82
N LEU A 154 -10.65 10.90 2.49
CA LEU A 154 -11.43 10.65 1.28
C LEU A 154 -12.70 11.52 1.23
N PHE A 155 -13.39 11.62 2.35
CA PHE A 155 -14.62 12.43 2.44
C PHE A 155 -14.37 13.93 2.20
N LEU A 156 -13.23 14.45 2.71
CA LEU A 156 -12.88 15.88 2.64
C LEU A 156 -12.11 16.24 1.36
N LEU A 157 -11.14 15.41 0.95
CA LEU A 157 -10.24 15.75 -0.14
C LEU A 157 -10.79 15.41 -1.54
N LEU A 158 -11.58 14.34 -1.67
CA LEU A 158 -12.12 13.96 -2.98
C LEU A 158 -12.95 15.04 -3.66
N PRO A 159 -13.91 15.72 -2.99
CA PRO A 159 -14.72 16.73 -3.63
C PRO A 159 -13.93 18.00 -3.99
N VAL A 160 -12.77 18.25 -3.34
CA VAL A 160 -11.96 19.45 -3.55
C VAL A 160 -10.86 19.24 -4.59
N TYR A 161 -10.16 18.10 -4.51
CA TYR A 161 -8.97 17.82 -5.32
C TYR A 161 -9.16 16.68 -6.33
N GLY A 162 -10.33 16.04 -6.40
CA GLY A 162 -10.57 14.92 -7.32
C GLY A 162 -9.62 13.75 -7.09
N MET A 163 -9.11 13.14 -8.18
CA MET A 163 -8.16 12.01 -8.10
C MET A 163 -6.84 12.35 -7.38
N LYS A 164 -6.40 13.61 -7.43
CA LYS A 164 -5.21 14.05 -6.66
C LYS A 164 -5.46 13.94 -5.15
N GLY A 165 -6.69 14.18 -4.70
CA GLY A 165 -7.10 13.98 -3.30
C GLY A 165 -7.01 12.51 -2.89
N TYR A 166 -7.36 11.58 -3.77
CA TYR A 166 -7.19 10.15 -3.55
C TYR A 166 -5.71 9.74 -3.38
N TYR A 167 -4.82 10.30 -4.22
CA TYR A 167 -3.39 10.06 -4.11
C TYR A 167 -2.80 10.58 -2.79
N VAL A 168 -3.26 11.76 -2.35
CA VAL A 168 -2.82 12.36 -1.08
C VAL A 168 -3.34 11.57 0.12
N SER A 169 -4.60 11.11 0.10
CA SER A 169 -5.15 10.25 1.15
C SER A 169 -4.36 8.97 1.31
N PHE A 170 -4.05 8.30 0.19
CA PHE A 170 -3.25 7.07 0.18
C PHE A 170 -1.82 7.27 0.70
N LEU A 171 -1.26 8.47 0.53
CA LEU A 171 0.07 8.82 1.03
C LEU A 171 0.06 9.15 2.53
N ALA A 172 -1.06 9.64 3.05
CA ALA A 172 -1.19 10.12 4.42
C ALA A 172 -1.58 9.01 5.43
N THR A 173 -2.16 7.92 4.93
CA THR A 173 -2.59 6.74 5.71
C THR A 173 -1.71 5.53 5.47
#